data_9839aa1f688b534944cf6518be51b164
#
_entry.id   9839aa1f688b534944cf6518be51b164
#
_cell.length_a   1.000
_cell.length_b   1.000
_cell.length_c   1.000
_cell.angle_alpha   90.00
_cell.angle_beta   90.00
_cell.angle_gamma   90.00
#
_symmetry.space_group_name_H-M   'P 1'
#
loop_
_entity.id
_entity.type
_entity.pdbx_description
1 polymer ?
#
loop_
_entity_poly.entity_id
_entity_poly.type
_entity_poly.pdbx_seq_one_letter_code
_entity_poly.pdbx_strand_id
1 'polypeptide(L)'
;MFAVFWAVVSTTWLTMSVHTEALRHQAMMIICMIYVLGFLLTGVKPGYVFITGIVAAGVSFLVLISTLVKFDAIVMGRVMLGSCLLGFIISRMIYARERIIFLNIRRAKISEKIHRIHTSELLHLSQNDELTKISNRRNFDEMMDTYYEQSRQDETPLSILFIDVDFFKKYNDCYGHQKGDDVISSIAKSIKNAIRHMDFVARYGGEEFVVLLPETDAHGAYAVASNIYRAIERLEIPHEMSEVSPFVTISLGITVFKGEVDL
;
A
#
# COMPACT_ATOMS: atom_id res chain seq x y z
N MET A 1 2.17 -20.70 -36.62
CA MET A 1 1.85 -21.69 -37.68
C MET A 1 0.44 -21.52 -38.22
N PHE A 2 -0.60 -21.46 -37.38
CA PHE A 2 -2.01 -21.32 -37.80
C PHE A 2 -2.28 -20.07 -38.66
N ALA A 3 -1.79 -18.89 -38.27
CA ALA A 3 -1.97 -17.62 -39.02
C ALA A 3 -1.32 -17.65 -40.40
N VAL A 4 -0.15 -18.28 -40.54
CA VAL A 4 0.56 -18.45 -41.81
C VAL A 4 -0.24 -19.34 -42.74
N PHE A 5 -0.76 -20.45 -42.23
CA PHE A 5 -1.60 -21.38 -43.02
C PHE A 5 -2.85 -20.69 -43.55
N TRP A 6 -3.59 -19.95 -42.70
CA TRP A 6 -4.78 -19.20 -43.09
C TRP A 6 -4.48 -18.08 -44.10
N ALA A 7 -3.37 -17.35 -43.94
CA ALA A 7 -2.96 -16.34 -44.90
C ALA A 7 -2.66 -16.91 -46.29
N VAL A 8 -1.96 -18.06 -46.34
CA VAL A 8 -1.66 -18.77 -47.58
C VAL A 8 -2.92 -19.30 -48.26
N VAL A 9 -3.80 -19.97 -47.53
CA VAL A 9 -5.05 -20.52 -48.04
C VAL A 9 -5.98 -19.45 -48.55
N SER A 10 -6.16 -18.35 -47.78
CA SER A 10 -7.04 -17.26 -48.17
C SER A 10 -6.54 -16.51 -49.40
N THR A 11 -5.22 -16.25 -49.50
CA THR A 11 -4.63 -15.60 -50.67
C THR A 11 -4.76 -16.42 -51.93
N THR A 12 -4.53 -17.73 -51.84
CA THR A 12 -4.64 -18.67 -52.98
C THR A 12 -6.08 -18.77 -53.45
N TRP A 13 -7.03 -18.94 -52.52
CA TRP A 13 -8.45 -19.05 -52.85
C TRP A 13 -8.98 -17.75 -53.50
N LEU A 14 -8.59 -16.58 -52.96
CA LEU A 14 -9.06 -15.30 -53.46
C LEU A 14 -8.53 -14.99 -54.87
N THR A 15 -7.27 -15.31 -55.16
CA THR A 15 -6.67 -15.08 -56.49
C THR A 15 -7.21 -16.08 -57.52
N MET A 16 -7.59 -17.29 -57.14
CA MET A 16 -8.24 -18.28 -58.03
C MET A 16 -9.68 -17.92 -58.39
N SER A 17 -10.43 -17.27 -57.49
CA SER A 17 -11.85 -16.97 -57.66
C SER A 17 -12.13 -15.69 -58.46
N VAL A 18 -11.12 -14.91 -58.81
CA VAL A 18 -11.30 -13.59 -59.44
C VAL A 18 -11.11 -13.62 -60.94
N HIS A 19 -12.23 -13.51 -61.68
CA HIS A 19 -12.24 -13.51 -63.14
C HIS A 19 -12.32 -12.15 -63.82
N THR A 20 -12.57 -11.05 -63.05
CA THR A 20 -12.72 -9.67 -63.59
C THR A 20 -11.70 -8.72 -63.01
N GLU A 21 -11.31 -7.66 -63.79
CA GLU A 21 -10.32 -6.65 -63.32
C GLU A 21 -10.78 -5.88 -62.07
N ALA A 22 -12.04 -5.53 -61.99
CA ALA A 22 -12.60 -4.82 -60.81
C ALA A 22 -12.51 -5.64 -59.53
N LEU A 23 -12.77 -6.93 -59.62
CA LEU A 23 -12.66 -7.87 -58.49
C LEU A 23 -11.20 -8.12 -58.10
N ARG A 24 -10.23 -8.00 -58.98
CA ARG A 24 -8.80 -8.11 -58.69
C ARG A 24 -8.31 -7.05 -57.72
N HIS A 25 -8.74 -5.78 -57.89
CA HIS A 25 -8.38 -4.74 -56.93
C HIS A 25 -8.97 -4.94 -55.55
N GLN A 26 -10.21 -5.43 -55.44
CA GLN A 26 -10.82 -5.75 -54.15
C GLN A 26 -10.11 -6.94 -53.47
N ALA A 27 -9.75 -7.97 -54.23
CA ALA A 27 -8.99 -9.10 -53.75
C ALA A 27 -7.62 -8.69 -53.17
N MET A 28 -6.90 -7.79 -53.81
CA MET A 28 -5.64 -7.27 -53.31
C MET A 28 -5.79 -6.51 -51.99
N MET A 29 -6.85 -5.70 -51.83
CA MET A 29 -7.13 -5.01 -50.56
C MET A 29 -7.45 -6.02 -49.44
N ILE A 30 -8.23 -7.05 -49.72
CA ILE A 30 -8.55 -8.11 -48.73
C ILE A 30 -7.29 -8.87 -48.33
N ILE A 31 -6.40 -9.22 -49.25
CA ILE A 31 -5.12 -9.86 -48.97
C ILE A 31 -4.27 -8.97 -48.04
N CYS A 32 -4.15 -7.68 -48.33
CA CYS A 32 -3.46 -6.70 -47.49
C CYS A 32 -4.02 -6.70 -46.08
N MET A 33 -5.35 -6.66 -45.95
CA MET A 33 -6.04 -6.66 -44.67
C MET A 33 -5.82 -7.95 -43.86
N ILE A 34 -5.82 -9.12 -44.53
CA ILE A 34 -5.54 -10.40 -43.88
C ILE A 34 -4.12 -10.46 -43.32
N TYR A 35 -3.12 -9.99 -44.07
CA TYR A 35 -1.74 -9.91 -43.57
C TYR A 35 -1.60 -8.93 -42.39
N VAL A 36 -2.16 -7.75 -42.49
CA VAL A 36 -2.11 -6.77 -41.39
C VAL A 36 -2.82 -7.27 -40.12
N LEU A 37 -4.02 -7.88 -40.27
CA LEU A 37 -4.76 -8.48 -39.16
C LEU A 37 -4.01 -9.67 -38.56
N GLY A 38 -3.40 -10.53 -39.36
CA GLY A 38 -2.55 -11.62 -38.89
C GLY A 38 -1.42 -11.11 -37.98
N PHE A 39 -0.82 -9.96 -38.28
CA PHE A 39 0.21 -9.31 -37.47
C PHE A 39 -0.34 -8.77 -36.15
N LEU A 40 -1.56 -8.23 -36.15
CA LEU A 40 -2.19 -7.64 -34.96
C LEU A 40 -2.66 -8.72 -33.94
N LEU A 41 -3.18 -9.85 -34.46
CA LEU A 41 -3.81 -10.87 -33.61
C LEU A 41 -2.84 -11.87 -32.96
N THR A 42 -1.58 -11.91 -33.42
CA THR A 42 -0.65 -12.97 -32.94
C THR A 42 -0.01 -12.67 -31.58
N GLY A 43 -0.01 -11.42 -31.08
CA GLY A 43 0.60 -11.05 -29.78
C GLY A 43 2.08 -11.45 -29.63
N VAL A 44 2.75 -11.84 -30.72
CA VAL A 44 4.13 -12.35 -30.76
C VAL A 44 5.11 -11.18 -30.95
N LYS A 45 6.37 -11.35 -30.50
CA LYS A 45 7.41 -10.34 -30.72
C LYS A 45 7.51 -9.92 -32.19
N PRO A 46 7.63 -8.62 -32.51
CA PRO A 46 7.57 -8.09 -33.88
C PRO A 46 8.52 -8.78 -34.89
N GLY A 47 9.72 -9.17 -34.43
CA GLY A 47 10.69 -9.83 -35.29
C GLY A 47 10.22 -11.21 -35.81
N TYR A 48 9.60 -12.02 -34.98
CA TYR A 48 9.06 -13.34 -35.39
C TYR A 48 7.88 -13.16 -36.32
N VAL A 49 7.04 -12.19 -36.08
CA VAL A 49 5.87 -11.89 -36.93
C VAL A 49 6.33 -11.46 -38.31
N PHE A 50 7.38 -10.65 -38.42
CA PHE A 50 7.96 -10.24 -39.71
C PHE A 50 8.49 -11.43 -40.51
N ILE A 51 9.26 -12.31 -39.87
CA ILE A 51 9.79 -13.53 -40.51
C ILE A 51 8.66 -14.42 -40.99
N THR A 52 7.65 -14.67 -40.15
CA THR A 52 6.49 -15.50 -40.52
C THR A 52 5.69 -14.89 -41.67
N GLY A 53 5.58 -13.57 -41.72
CA GLY A 53 4.93 -12.85 -42.84
C GLY A 53 5.67 -13.02 -44.16
N ILE A 54 6.98 -12.88 -44.17
CA ILE A 54 7.81 -13.10 -45.37
C ILE A 54 7.71 -14.55 -45.86
N VAL A 55 7.78 -15.51 -44.92
CA VAL A 55 7.63 -16.93 -45.26
C VAL A 55 6.25 -17.21 -45.87
N ALA A 56 5.19 -16.65 -45.25
CA ALA A 56 3.84 -16.78 -45.75
C ALA A 56 3.68 -16.19 -47.16
N ALA A 57 4.23 -15.02 -47.42
CA ALA A 57 4.23 -14.37 -48.71
C ALA A 57 4.97 -15.21 -49.77
N GLY A 58 6.16 -15.78 -49.44
CA GLY A 58 6.94 -16.63 -50.31
C GLY A 58 6.22 -17.92 -50.67
N VAL A 59 5.59 -18.59 -49.71
CA VAL A 59 4.80 -19.79 -49.93
C VAL A 59 3.58 -19.50 -50.80
N SER A 60 2.85 -18.40 -50.53
CA SER A 60 1.71 -17.97 -51.34
C SER A 60 2.11 -17.72 -52.80
N PHE A 61 3.27 -17.08 -53.01
CA PHE A 61 3.78 -16.79 -54.36
C PHE A 61 4.16 -18.08 -55.13
N LEU A 62 4.79 -19.04 -54.47
CA LEU A 62 5.13 -20.34 -55.05
C LEU A 62 3.88 -21.13 -55.46
N VAL A 63 2.86 -21.17 -54.61
CA VAL A 63 1.59 -21.83 -54.91
C VAL A 63 0.89 -21.16 -56.10
N LEU A 64 0.89 -19.83 -56.20
CA LEU A 64 0.31 -19.12 -57.36
C LEU A 64 1.02 -19.46 -58.68
N ILE A 65 2.33 -19.56 -58.67
CA ILE A 65 3.10 -19.98 -59.86
C ILE A 65 2.73 -21.43 -60.25
N SER A 66 2.57 -22.32 -59.31
CA SER A 66 2.26 -23.73 -59.56
C SER A 66 0.85 -23.94 -60.14
N THR A 67 -0.09 -23.04 -59.90
CA THR A 67 -1.48 -23.13 -60.34
C THR A 67 -1.72 -22.58 -61.74
N LEU A 68 -0.67 -22.08 -62.45
CA LEU A 68 -0.75 -21.50 -63.80
C LEU A 68 -1.77 -20.35 -63.96
N VAL A 69 -2.19 -19.75 -62.85
CA VAL A 69 -3.11 -18.59 -62.89
C VAL A 69 -2.36 -17.37 -63.37
N LYS A 70 -2.92 -16.67 -64.39
CA LYS A 70 -2.36 -15.41 -64.88
C LYS A 70 -2.54 -14.31 -63.84
N PHE A 71 -1.47 -13.88 -63.23
CA PHE A 71 -1.44 -12.75 -62.27
C PHE A 71 -0.26 -11.82 -62.57
N ASP A 72 -0.38 -10.55 -62.18
CA ASP A 72 0.74 -9.60 -62.26
C ASP A 72 1.65 -9.83 -61.01
N ALA A 73 2.74 -10.55 -61.23
CA ALA A 73 3.70 -10.89 -60.18
C ALA A 73 4.33 -9.67 -59.50
N ILE A 74 4.51 -8.58 -60.24
CA ILE A 74 5.13 -7.33 -59.70
C ILE A 74 4.15 -6.65 -58.76
N VAL A 75 2.90 -6.48 -59.14
CA VAL A 75 1.86 -5.84 -58.32
C VAL A 75 1.60 -6.68 -57.08
N MET A 76 1.47 -8.01 -57.20
CA MET A 76 1.26 -8.90 -56.07
C MET A 76 2.41 -8.86 -55.10
N GLY A 77 3.65 -8.88 -55.57
CA GLY A 77 4.84 -8.78 -54.71
C GLY A 77 4.88 -7.46 -53.96
N ARG A 78 4.54 -6.35 -54.58
CA ARG A 78 4.46 -5.02 -53.92
C ARG A 78 3.39 -5.00 -52.82
N VAL A 79 2.22 -5.55 -53.07
CA VAL A 79 1.12 -5.62 -52.09
C VAL A 79 1.53 -6.47 -50.90
N MET A 80 2.09 -7.67 -51.10
CA MET A 80 2.50 -8.54 -50.01
C MET A 80 3.63 -7.94 -49.17
N LEU A 81 4.67 -7.40 -49.82
CA LEU A 81 5.78 -6.74 -49.09
C LEU A 81 5.30 -5.48 -48.36
N GLY A 82 4.47 -4.67 -48.97
CA GLY A 82 3.91 -3.48 -48.34
C GLY A 82 3.09 -3.80 -47.11
N SER A 83 2.25 -4.83 -47.22
CA SER A 83 1.42 -5.33 -46.09
C SER A 83 2.27 -5.88 -44.94
N CYS A 84 3.33 -6.64 -45.25
CA CYS A 84 4.27 -7.14 -44.25
C CYS A 84 5.00 -6.01 -43.53
N LEU A 85 5.48 -5.00 -44.26
CA LEU A 85 6.14 -3.83 -43.69
C LEU A 85 5.20 -3.01 -42.78
N LEU A 86 3.98 -2.75 -43.29
CA LEU A 86 2.98 -2.01 -42.51
C LEU A 86 2.60 -2.75 -41.21
N GLY A 87 2.33 -4.06 -41.33
CA GLY A 87 2.02 -4.92 -40.19
C GLY A 87 3.15 -4.95 -39.17
N PHE A 88 4.40 -5.04 -39.62
CA PHE A 88 5.58 -5.02 -38.76
C PHE A 88 5.69 -3.67 -38.00
N ILE A 89 5.51 -2.53 -38.69
CA ILE A 89 5.57 -1.22 -38.06
C ILE A 89 4.50 -1.09 -36.96
N ILE A 90 3.25 -1.44 -37.30
CA ILE A 90 2.13 -1.37 -36.35
C ILE A 90 2.40 -2.31 -35.14
N SER A 91 2.80 -3.56 -35.38
CA SER A 91 3.14 -4.53 -34.33
C SER A 91 4.25 -4.00 -33.43
N ARG A 92 5.29 -3.38 -34.00
CA ARG A 92 6.38 -2.78 -33.23
C ARG A 92 5.91 -1.62 -32.36
N MET A 93 5.00 -0.79 -32.87
CA MET A 93 4.42 0.33 -32.10
C MET A 93 3.57 -0.18 -30.93
N ILE A 94 2.72 -1.19 -31.16
CA ILE A 94 1.89 -1.78 -30.11
C ILE A 94 2.77 -2.40 -29.02
N TYR A 95 3.75 -3.23 -29.42
CA TYR A 95 4.66 -3.88 -28.48
C TYR A 95 5.49 -2.88 -27.65
N ALA A 96 5.95 -1.80 -28.27
CA ALA A 96 6.65 -0.72 -27.55
C ALA A 96 5.73 -0.04 -26.53
N ARG A 97 4.47 0.19 -26.90
CA ARG A 97 3.47 0.80 -26.02
C ARG A 97 3.13 -0.09 -24.83
N GLU A 98 2.89 -1.37 -25.05
CA GLU A 98 2.65 -2.36 -23.97
C GLU A 98 3.83 -2.46 -23.00
N ARG A 99 5.05 -2.45 -23.53
CA ARG A 99 6.27 -2.45 -22.70
C ARG A 99 6.37 -1.22 -21.80
N ILE A 100 6.05 -0.04 -22.33
CA ILE A 100 6.06 1.22 -21.57
C ILE A 100 4.98 1.15 -20.46
N ILE A 101 3.77 0.72 -20.78
CA ILE A 101 2.68 0.57 -19.82
C ILE A 101 3.09 -0.41 -18.70
N PHE A 102 3.63 -1.57 -19.07
CA PHE A 102 4.10 -2.56 -18.09
C PHE A 102 5.18 -1.99 -17.14
N LEU A 103 6.15 -1.28 -17.70
CA LEU A 103 7.23 -0.64 -16.91
C LEU A 103 6.68 0.45 -15.99
N ASN A 104 5.73 1.25 -16.46
CA ASN A 104 5.10 2.29 -15.65
C ASN A 104 4.29 1.69 -14.50
N ILE A 105 3.54 0.63 -14.73
CA ILE A 105 2.81 -0.10 -13.67
C ILE A 105 3.79 -0.66 -12.63
N ARG A 106 4.89 -1.25 -13.07
CA ARG A 106 5.94 -1.76 -12.17
C ARG A 106 6.57 -0.64 -11.34
N ARG A 107 6.91 0.49 -11.97
CA ARG A 107 7.46 1.66 -11.27
C ARG A 107 6.48 2.23 -10.24
N ALA A 108 5.21 2.37 -10.60
CA ALA A 108 4.17 2.85 -9.69
C ALA A 108 4.05 1.95 -8.44
N LYS A 109 4.02 0.61 -8.62
CA LYS A 109 3.96 -0.35 -7.50
C LYS A 109 5.19 -0.27 -6.57
N ILE A 110 6.38 -0.11 -7.13
CA ILE A 110 7.62 0.04 -6.35
C ILE A 110 7.59 1.35 -5.57
N SER A 111 7.22 2.46 -6.21
CA SER A 111 7.11 3.77 -5.58
C SER A 111 6.09 3.76 -4.43
N GLU A 112 4.93 3.14 -4.62
CA GLU A 112 3.93 2.96 -3.56
C GLU A 112 4.48 2.16 -2.37
N LYS A 113 5.20 1.07 -2.65
CA LYS A 113 5.80 0.26 -1.57
C LYS A 113 6.85 1.05 -0.78
N ILE A 114 7.72 1.80 -1.46
CA ILE A 114 8.72 2.67 -0.82
C ILE A 114 8.03 3.74 0.04
N HIS A 115 6.98 4.36 -0.48
CA HIS A 115 6.23 5.40 0.25
C HIS A 115 5.57 4.84 1.52
N ARG A 116 4.98 3.64 1.46
CA ARG A 116 4.43 2.96 2.64
C ARG A 116 5.49 2.65 3.70
N ILE A 117 6.68 2.18 3.28
CA ILE A 117 7.80 1.91 4.20
C ILE A 117 8.25 3.20 4.86
N HIS A 118 8.47 4.28 4.11
CA HIS A 118 8.89 5.59 4.65
C HIS A 118 7.85 6.17 5.62
N THR A 119 6.57 6.06 5.29
CA THR A 119 5.49 6.52 6.18
C THR A 119 5.45 5.70 7.46
N SER A 120 5.64 4.38 7.36
CA SER A 120 5.76 3.49 8.52
C SER A 120 6.97 3.84 9.41
N GLU A 121 8.13 4.10 8.80
CA GLU A 121 9.34 4.53 9.54
C GLU A 121 9.15 5.88 10.25
N LEU A 122 8.54 6.87 9.57
CA LEU A 122 8.23 8.16 10.19
C LEU A 122 7.26 8.02 11.37
N LEU A 123 6.25 7.14 11.24
CA LEU A 123 5.33 6.83 12.33
C LEU A 123 6.03 6.08 13.48
N HIS A 124 7.03 5.24 13.18
CA HIS A 124 7.86 4.58 14.19
C HIS A 124 8.78 5.55 14.93
N LEU A 125 9.27 6.59 14.26
CA LEU A 125 10.12 7.61 14.90
C LEU A 125 9.35 8.55 15.83
N SER A 126 8.02 8.64 15.73
CA SER A 126 7.22 9.43 16.67
C SER A 126 6.96 8.62 17.93
N GLN A 127 7.76 8.87 18.98
CA GLN A 127 7.61 8.25 20.31
C GLN A 127 6.64 9.00 21.22
N ASN A 128 6.21 10.18 20.84
CA ASN A 128 5.35 11.02 21.64
C ASN A 128 3.93 11.11 21.06
N ASP A 129 2.95 11.31 21.93
CA ASP A 129 1.59 11.68 21.56
C ASP A 129 1.53 13.15 21.14
N GLU A 130 0.84 13.44 20.04
CA GLU A 130 0.82 14.79 19.45
C GLU A 130 0.07 15.80 20.31
N LEU A 131 -0.96 15.38 21.04
CA LEU A 131 -1.76 16.26 21.89
C LEU A 131 -1.05 16.55 23.20
N THR A 132 -0.61 15.51 23.89
CA THR A 132 -0.12 15.62 25.27
C THR A 132 1.39 15.83 25.38
N LYS A 133 2.15 15.57 24.30
CA LYS A 133 3.62 15.64 24.24
C LYS A 133 4.35 14.72 25.24
N ILE A 134 3.65 13.82 25.93
CA ILE A 134 4.23 12.69 26.65
C ILE A 134 4.37 11.50 25.68
N SER A 135 4.96 10.40 26.13
CA SER A 135 5.10 9.20 25.29
C SER A 135 3.75 8.64 24.84
N ASN A 136 3.74 8.03 23.66
CA ASN A 136 2.57 7.33 23.14
C ASN A 136 2.58 5.84 23.53
N ARG A 137 1.49 5.13 23.22
CA ARG A 137 1.34 3.70 23.51
C ARG A 137 2.48 2.86 22.96
N ARG A 138 2.97 3.16 21.76
CA ARG A 138 4.09 2.40 21.16
C ARG A 138 5.36 2.52 21.97
N ASN A 139 5.72 3.74 22.37
CA ASN A 139 6.87 3.96 23.24
C ASN A 139 6.70 3.30 24.61
N PHE A 140 5.45 3.23 25.11
CA PHE A 140 5.15 2.47 26.33
C PHE A 140 5.44 0.98 26.16
N ASP A 141 5.01 0.36 25.06
CA ASP A 141 5.24 -1.07 24.82
C ASP A 141 6.75 -1.39 24.79
N GLU A 142 7.56 -0.53 24.11
CA GLU A 142 9.02 -0.67 24.05
C GLU A 142 9.70 -0.48 25.42
N MET A 143 9.24 0.51 26.21
CA MET A 143 9.80 0.78 27.53
C MET A 143 9.37 -0.23 28.58
N MET A 144 8.17 -0.77 28.44
CA MET A 144 7.67 -1.85 29.32
C MET A 144 8.55 -3.10 29.22
N ASP A 145 8.88 -3.54 28.00
CA ASP A 145 9.78 -4.68 27.79
C ASP A 145 11.16 -4.41 28.41
N THR A 146 11.66 -3.20 28.23
CA THR A 146 12.98 -2.80 28.76
C THR A 146 13.00 -2.81 30.27
N TYR A 147 12.03 -2.18 30.94
CA TYR A 147 11.98 -2.10 32.40
C TYR A 147 11.63 -3.45 33.04
N TYR A 148 10.81 -4.26 32.37
CA TYR A 148 10.53 -5.63 32.84
C TYR A 148 11.79 -6.49 32.86
N GLU A 149 12.58 -6.48 31.80
CA GLU A 149 13.83 -7.23 31.73
C GLU A 149 14.88 -6.72 32.73
N GLN A 150 14.99 -5.40 32.93
CA GLN A 150 15.86 -4.82 33.97
C GLN A 150 15.43 -5.27 35.37
N SER A 151 14.13 -5.11 35.70
CA SER A 151 13.56 -5.52 36.99
C SER A 151 13.83 -6.99 37.31
N ARG A 152 13.73 -7.86 36.28
CA ARG A 152 14.01 -9.29 36.40
C ARG A 152 15.51 -9.57 36.61
N GLN A 153 16.41 -8.85 35.95
CA GLN A 153 17.86 -9.05 36.07
C GLN A 153 18.41 -8.54 37.40
N ASP A 154 17.88 -7.39 37.85
CA ASP A 154 18.34 -6.72 39.06
C ASP A 154 17.57 -7.12 40.31
N GLU A 155 16.59 -8.04 40.18
CA GLU A 155 15.66 -8.46 41.25
C GLU A 155 15.00 -7.28 41.98
N THR A 156 14.71 -6.19 41.22
CA THR A 156 14.07 -5.00 41.77
C THR A 156 12.58 -4.95 41.41
N PRO A 157 11.72 -4.34 42.24
CA PRO A 157 10.30 -4.24 41.92
C PRO A 157 10.02 -3.23 40.79
N LEU A 158 9.10 -3.58 39.91
CA LEU A 158 8.54 -2.69 38.89
C LEU A 158 7.05 -2.51 39.15
N SER A 159 6.61 -1.27 39.36
CA SER A 159 5.20 -0.95 39.50
C SER A 159 4.64 -0.28 38.27
N ILE A 160 3.37 -0.56 37.94
CA ILE A 160 2.64 -0.01 36.82
C ILE A 160 1.34 0.61 37.34
N LEU A 161 1.08 1.85 36.94
CA LEU A 161 -0.17 2.53 37.21
C LEU A 161 -0.95 2.68 35.91
N PHE A 162 -2.20 2.21 35.88
CA PHE A 162 -3.16 2.53 34.83
C PHE A 162 -4.13 3.60 35.33
N ILE A 163 -4.36 4.62 34.54
CA ILE A 163 -5.14 5.80 34.89
C ILE A 163 -6.17 6.04 33.80
N ASP A 164 -7.42 6.22 34.18
CA ASP A 164 -8.53 6.54 33.30
C ASP A 164 -9.26 7.78 33.81
N VAL A 165 -9.70 8.66 32.91
CA VAL A 165 -10.42 9.89 33.29
C VAL A 165 -11.90 9.59 33.42
N ASP A 166 -12.42 9.76 34.63
CA ASP A 166 -13.80 9.45 34.99
C ASP A 166 -14.81 10.28 34.16
N PHE A 167 -15.77 9.56 33.57
CA PHE A 167 -16.87 10.14 32.78
C PHE A 167 -16.43 11.06 31.62
N PHE A 168 -15.23 10.86 31.06
CA PHE A 168 -14.67 11.74 30.03
C PHE A 168 -15.57 11.87 28.79
N LYS A 169 -16.25 10.81 28.39
CA LYS A 169 -17.23 10.88 27.30
C LYS A 169 -18.34 11.89 27.59
N LYS A 170 -18.88 11.91 28.84
CA LYS A 170 -19.91 12.89 29.25
C LYS A 170 -19.34 14.30 29.27
N TYR A 171 -18.06 14.46 29.61
CA TYR A 171 -17.37 15.73 29.53
C TYR A 171 -17.36 16.25 28.09
N ASN A 172 -16.92 15.41 27.12
CA ASN A 172 -16.91 15.78 25.73
C ASN A 172 -18.29 16.11 25.15
N ASP A 173 -19.30 15.33 25.54
CA ASP A 173 -20.67 15.55 25.12
C ASP A 173 -21.24 16.88 25.62
N CYS A 174 -20.80 17.34 26.81
CA CYS A 174 -21.24 18.59 27.43
C CYS A 174 -20.46 19.83 26.95
N TYR A 175 -19.11 19.72 26.92
CA TYR A 175 -18.22 20.87 26.71
C TYR A 175 -17.55 20.91 25.33
N GLY A 176 -17.69 19.85 24.54
CA GLY A 176 -17.09 19.67 23.21
C GLY A 176 -15.67 19.10 23.25
N HIS A 177 -15.26 18.43 22.16
CA HIS A 177 -13.98 17.73 22.05
C HIS A 177 -12.75 18.63 22.25
N GLN A 178 -12.82 19.89 21.84
CA GLN A 178 -11.68 20.81 22.00
C GLN A 178 -11.37 21.08 23.48
N LYS A 179 -12.40 21.23 24.32
CA LYS A 179 -12.20 21.36 25.77
C LYS A 179 -11.77 20.04 26.40
N GLY A 180 -12.23 18.90 25.87
CA GLY A 180 -11.73 17.59 26.25
C GLY A 180 -10.24 17.43 25.98
N ASP A 181 -9.75 17.88 24.82
CA ASP A 181 -8.33 17.87 24.49
C ASP A 181 -7.50 18.75 25.46
N ASP A 182 -8.02 19.90 25.87
CA ASP A 182 -7.38 20.76 26.88
C ASP A 182 -7.28 20.06 28.24
N VAL A 183 -8.33 19.31 28.63
CA VAL A 183 -8.34 18.50 29.87
C VAL A 183 -7.31 17.40 29.80
N ILE A 184 -7.28 16.62 28.73
CA ILE A 184 -6.32 15.53 28.53
C ILE A 184 -4.87 16.07 28.58
N SER A 185 -4.62 17.21 27.93
CA SER A 185 -3.29 17.86 27.95
C SER A 185 -2.90 18.33 29.36
N SER A 186 -3.86 18.87 30.12
CA SER A 186 -3.64 19.34 31.51
C SER A 186 -3.37 18.17 32.46
N ILE A 187 -4.11 17.07 32.32
CA ILE A 187 -3.90 15.82 33.09
C ILE A 187 -2.52 15.24 32.78
N ALA A 188 -2.16 15.10 31.49
CA ALA A 188 -0.84 14.59 31.10
C ALA A 188 0.30 15.39 31.73
N LYS A 189 0.20 16.72 31.70
CA LYS A 189 1.18 17.62 32.32
C LYS A 189 1.24 17.45 33.84
N SER A 190 0.10 17.26 34.49
CA SER A 190 0.02 17.06 35.95
C SER A 190 0.63 15.73 36.34
N ILE A 191 0.36 14.65 35.61
CA ILE A 191 0.98 13.34 35.85
C ILE A 191 2.49 13.44 35.69
N LYS A 192 2.98 14.02 34.57
CA LYS A 192 4.42 14.18 34.30
C LYS A 192 5.15 14.97 35.40
N ASN A 193 4.50 15.96 35.96
CA ASN A 193 5.07 16.78 37.05
C ASN A 193 5.01 16.09 38.43
N ALA A 194 4.12 15.12 38.61
CA ALA A 194 3.94 14.39 39.87
C ALA A 194 4.85 13.15 40.01
N ILE A 195 5.54 12.73 38.95
CA ILE A 195 6.44 11.58 38.90
C ILE A 195 7.91 12.03 38.86
N ARG A 196 8.84 11.08 39.14
CA ARG A 196 10.29 11.31 39.10
C ARG A 196 10.81 11.31 37.66
N HIS A 197 12.02 11.83 37.48
CA HIS A 197 12.68 11.83 36.16
C HIS A 197 12.92 10.41 35.59
N MET A 198 13.16 9.41 36.46
CA MET A 198 13.37 8.02 36.07
C MET A 198 12.05 7.27 35.80
N ASP A 199 10.94 7.80 36.25
CA ASP A 199 9.62 7.25 35.99
C ASP A 199 9.20 7.60 34.55
N PHE A 200 8.41 6.71 33.95
CA PHE A 200 7.95 6.86 32.58
C PHE A 200 6.44 7.04 32.55
N VAL A 201 5.95 7.94 31.70
CA VAL A 201 4.52 8.16 31.49
C VAL A 201 4.17 8.18 30.01
N ALA A 202 3.08 7.53 29.63
CA ALA A 202 2.55 7.53 28.29
C ALA A 202 1.02 7.71 28.26
N ARG A 203 0.53 8.23 27.15
CA ARG A 203 -0.89 8.17 26.79
C ARG A 203 -1.15 6.84 26.12
N TYR A 204 -1.95 5.99 26.75
CA TYR A 204 -2.23 4.62 26.26
C TYR A 204 -3.41 4.58 25.28
N GLY A 205 -4.41 5.43 25.53
CA GLY A 205 -5.63 5.52 24.72
C GLY A 205 -6.14 6.97 24.67
N GLY A 206 -7.42 7.15 24.35
CA GLY A 206 -8.06 8.45 24.29
C GLY A 206 -7.98 9.25 25.59
N GLU A 207 -8.46 8.66 26.67
CA GLU A 207 -8.51 9.19 28.04
C GLU A 207 -7.67 8.40 29.04
N GLU A 208 -6.91 7.42 28.53
CA GLU A 208 -6.14 6.46 29.32
C GLU A 208 -4.66 6.82 29.36
N PHE A 209 -4.08 6.77 30.56
CA PHE A 209 -2.65 6.98 30.77
C PHE A 209 -2.04 5.79 31.51
N VAL A 210 -0.74 5.60 31.31
CA VAL A 210 0.02 4.57 32.01
C VAL A 210 1.33 5.15 32.52
N VAL A 211 1.72 4.74 33.72
CA VAL A 211 2.99 5.15 34.34
C VAL A 211 3.77 3.90 34.73
N LEU A 212 5.06 3.85 34.36
CA LEU A 212 6.00 2.83 34.81
C LEU A 212 6.91 3.41 35.89
N LEU A 213 7.01 2.69 36.99
CA LEU A 213 7.79 3.08 38.17
C LEU A 213 8.86 2.01 38.42
N PRO A 214 10.07 2.12 37.85
CA PRO A 214 11.16 1.21 38.13
C PRO A 214 11.59 1.33 39.60
N GLU A 215 12.16 0.25 40.13
CA GLU A 215 12.66 0.15 41.50
C GLU A 215 11.65 0.66 42.57
N THR A 216 10.36 0.38 42.32
CA THR A 216 9.26 0.90 43.16
C THR A 216 8.33 -0.23 43.56
N ASP A 217 8.19 -0.45 44.87
CA ASP A 217 7.30 -1.43 45.48
C ASP A 217 5.84 -0.92 45.59
N ALA A 218 4.96 -1.75 46.14
CA ALA A 218 3.54 -1.38 46.29
C ALA A 218 3.31 -0.12 47.14
N HIS A 219 4.13 0.08 48.19
CA HIS A 219 3.99 1.27 49.04
C HIS A 219 4.44 2.53 48.32
N GLY A 220 5.55 2.48 47.60
CA GLY A 220 6.03 3.56 46.75
C GLY A 220 5.05 3.88 45.64
N ALA A 221 4.50 2.85 44.96
CA ALA A 221 3.50 3.02 43.90
C ALA A 221 2.23 3.72 44.41
N TYR A 222 1.73 3.33 45.59
CA TYR A 222 0.59 3.98 46.22
C TYR A 222 0.87 5.45 46.56
N ALA A 223 2.08 5.77 47.01
CA ALA A 223 2.47 7.18 47.30
C ALA A 223 2.49 8.02 46.03
N VAL A 224 3.03 7.49 44.92
CA VAL A 224 3.03 8.17 43.59
C VAL A 224 1.59 8.31 43.08
N ALA A 225 0.78 7.26 43.15
CA ALA A 225 -0.63 7.31 42.74
C ALA A 225 -1.40 8.39 43.51
N SER A 226 -1.19 8.47 44.83
CA SER A 226 -1.82 9.50 45.68
C SER A 226 -1.35 10.92 45.33
N ASN A 227 -0.08 11.09 44.92
CA ASN A 227 0.43 12.37 44.47
C ASN A 227 -0.20 12.79 43.11
N ILE A 228 -0.31 11.86 42.18
CA ILE A 228 -0.97 12.10 40.90
C ILE A 228 -2.44 12.46 41.12
N TYR A 229 -3.17 11.71 41.92
CA TYR A 229 -4.58 11.96 42.22
C TYR A 229 -4.76 13.40 42.77
N ARG A 230 -3.98 13.77 43.80
CA ARG A 230 -4.03 15.12 44.37
C ARG A 230 -3.60 16.21 43.39
N ALA A 231 -2.67 15.94 42.47
CA ALA A 231 -2.25 16.91 41.47
C ALA A 231 -3.37 17.20 40.46
N ILE A 232 -4.15 16.15 40.09
CA ILE A 232 -5.30 16.33 39.20
C ILE A 232 -6.47 16.99 39.91
N GLU A 233 -6.77 16.60 41.14
CA GLU A 233 -7.82 17.20 41.95
C GLU A 233 -7.61 18.73 42.11
N ARG A 234 -6.36 19.17 42.29
CA ARG A 234 -5.99 20.60 42.36
C ARG A 234 -6.19 21.40 41.07
N LEU A 235 -6.44 20.76 39.95
CA LEU A 235 -6.78 21.47 38.72
C LEU A 235 -8.17 22.07 38.77
N GLU A 236 -9.05 21.53 39.64
CA GLU A 236 -10.42 22.00 39.86
C GLU A 236 -11.19 22.24 38.54
N ILE A 237 -10.97 21.39 37.55
CA ILE A 237 -11.62 21.48 36.23
C ILE A 237 -13.10 21.11 36.41
N PRO A 238 -14.06 22.03 36.18
CA PRO A 238 -15.48 21.74 36.37
C PRO A 238 -15.99 20.61 35.48
N HIS A 239 -16.80 19.70 36.03
CA HIS A 239 -17.44 18.61 35.31
C HIS A 239 -18.88 18.40 35.77
N GLU A 240 -19.82 19.19 35.21
CA GLU A 240 -21.22 19.23 35.63
C GLU A 240 -21.97 17.89 35.42
N MET A 241 -21.51 17.08 34.45
CA MET A 241 -22.15 15.80 34.11
C MET A 241 -21.49 14.59 34.79
N SER A 242 -20.50 14.82 35.67
CA SER A 242 -19.89 13.73 36.46
C SER A 242 -20.84 13.32 37.58
N GLU A 243 -20.86 12.00 37.86
CA GLU A 243 -21.69 11.42 38.93
C GLU A 243 -20.92 11.27 40.26
N VAL A 244 -19.59 11.53 40.25
CA VAL A 244 -18.72 11.34 41.43
C VAL A 244 -18.24 12.63 42.05
N SER A 245 -18.02 13.67 41.27
CA SER A 245 -17.45 14.94 41.74
C SER A 245 -17.87 16.08 40.83
N PRO A 246 -18.04 17.34 41.34
CA PRO A 246 -18.24 18.52 40.50
C PRO A 246 -17.02 18.86 39.63
N PHE A 247 -15.91 18.19 39.81
CA PHE A 247 -14.67 18.37 39.07
C PHE A 247 -14.27 17.08 38.36
N VAL A 248 -13.39 17.22 37.38
CA VAL A 248 -12.76 16.04 36.68
C VAL A 248 -11.97 15.24 37.70
N THR A 249 -12.22 13.94 37.73
CA THR A 249 -11.50 12.95 38.55
C THR A 249 -10.92 11.84 37.68
N ILE A 250 -10.08 11.01 38.29
CA ILE A 250 -9.47 9.84 37.66
C ILE A 250 -9.70 8.58 38.49
N SER A 251 -9.86 7.47 37.79
CA SER A 251 -9.73 6.12 38.35
C SER A 251 -8.32 5.60 38.13
N LEU A 252 -7.75 4.90 39.15
CA LEU A 252 -6.36 4.50 39.10
C LEU A 252 -6.22 3.05 39.60
N GLY A 253 -5.61 2.19 38.78
CA GLY A 253 -5.24 0.81 39.10
C GLY A 253 -3.72 0.67 39.26
N ILE A 254 -3.27 -0.12 40.23
CA ILE A 254 -1.85 -0.39 40.51
C ILE A 254 -1.59 -1.88 40.39
N THR A 255 -0.52 -2.25 39.69
CA THR A 255 0.05 -3.60 39.70
C THR A 255 1.54 -3.54 39.95
N VAL A 256 2.09 -4.57 40.60
CA VAL A 256 3.50 -4.65 40.98
C VAL A 256 4.09 -5.99 40.59
N PHE A 257 5.12 -5.94 39.78
CA PHE A 257 5.99 -7.09 39.53
C PHE A 257 7.15 -7.06 40.51
N LYS A 258 7.42 -8.21 41.19
CA LYS A 258 8.40 -8.28 42.27
C LYS A 258 9.82 -8.67 41.84
N GLY A 259 10.08 -8.84 40.56
CA GLY A 259 11.37 -9.32 40.05
C GLY A 259 11.62 -10.82 40.26
N GLU A 260 10.82 -11.51 41.07
CA GLU A 260 10.96 -12.96 41.33
C GLU A 260 10.43 -13.72 40.09
N VAL A 261 11.26 -14.63 39.58
CA VAL A 261 10.83 -15.67 38.63
C VAL A 261 10.21 -16.79 39.45
N ASP A 262 8.89 -16.92 39.44
CA ASP A 262 8.27 -18.15 39.90
C ASP A 262 8.79 -19.30 39.02
N LEU A 263 9.63 -20.17 39.62
CA LEU A 263 10.17 -21.38 39.02
C LEU A 263 9.10 -22.46 38.92
#